data_26e54c9854c8ab0579a976ea09b3d16f
#
_entry.id   26e54c9854c8ab0579a976ea09b3d16f
#
_cell.length_a   1.000
_cell.length_b   1.000
_cell.length_c   1.000
_cell.angle_alpha   90.00
_cell.angle_beta   90.00
_cell.angle_gamma   90.00
#
_symmetry.space_group_name_H-M   'P 1'
#
loop_
_entity.id
_entity.type
_entity.pdbx_description
1 polymer ?
#
loop_
_entity_poly.entity_id
_entity_poly.type
_entity_poly.pdbx_seq_one_letter_code
_entity_poly.pdbx_strand_id
1 'polypeptide(L)' 'MQDGQSLATLSELLGSDVWSNAACSGYVLLACKNLGYTRAEIKRMLDALNAAFSNYTLQEAEKRYLETLV' A
#
# COMPACT_ATOMS: atom_id res chain seq x y z
N MET A 1 -0.69 16.21 19.00
CA MET A 1 -1.06 15.76 18.74
C MET A 1 -1.48 15.81 18.50
N GLN A 2 -1.70 15.98 18.49
CA GLN A 2 -2.26 15.67 18.27
C GLN A 2 -2.61 15.68 17.58
N ASP A 3 -2.12 16.43 17.10
CA ASP A 3 -2.51 16.12 16.22
C ASP A 3 -2.50 14.83 15.55
N GLY A 4 -1.50 13.99 15.28
CA GLY A 4 -1.43 12.59 14.99
C GLY A 4 -2.47 11.79 15.72
N GLN A 5 -2.83 12.32 16.81
CA GLN A 5 -3.86 11.75 17.64
C GLN A 5 -5.19 11.70 16.92
N SER A 6 -5.52 12.76 16.22
CA SER A 6 -6.76 12.80 15.45
C SER A 6 -6.80 11.72 14.40
N LEU A 7 -5.68 11.52 13.74
CA LEU A 7 -5.58 10.48 12.72
C LEU A 7 -5.77 9.10 13.31
N ALA A 8 -5.16 8.86 14.47
CA ALA A 8 -5.29 7.58 15.13
C ALA A 8 -6.74 7.33 15.50
N THR A 9 -7.42 8.34 16.04
CA THR A 9 -8.81 8.22 16.41
C THR A 9 -9.68 7.93 15.21
N LEU A 10 -9.43 8.63 14.13
CA LEU A 10 -10.20 8.42 12.90
C LEU A 10 -10.01 7.01 12.39
N SER A 11 -8.79 6.53 12.39
CA SER A 11 -8.49 5.18 11.96
C SER A 11 -9.25 4.16 12.80
N GLU A 12 -9.28 4.36 14.09
CA GLU A 12 -10.00 3.45 14.97
C GLU A 12 -11.49 3.43 14.68
N LEU A 13 -12.05 4.59 14.43
CA LEU A 13 -13.47 4.69 14.13
C LEU A 13 -13.83 4.04 12.81
N LEU A 14 -12.90 4.09 11.86
CA LEU A 14 -13.11 3.51 10.54
C LEU A 14 -12.68 2.06 10.46
N GLY A 15 -12.29 1.48 11.58
CA GLY A 15 -11.71 0.16 11.54
C GLY A 15 -10.25 0.27 11.19
N SER A 16 -9.48 0.71 12.16
CA SER A 16 -8.09 1.09 11.98
C SER A 16 -7.23 0.10 11.21
N ASP A 17 -7.61 -1.15 11.26
CA ASP A 17 -6.81 -2.18 10.62
C ASP A 17 -7.24 -2.42 9.18
N VAL A 18 -8.19 -1.64 8.72
CA VAL A 18 -8.64 -1.82 7.34
C VAL A 18 -7.58 -1.32 6.40
N TRP A 19 -7.02 -2.24 5.68
CA TRP A 19 -6.03 -1.95 4.67
C TRP A 19 -6.77 -1.61 3.38
N SER A 20 -6.53 -0.46 2.80
CA SER A 20 -7.17 -0.09 1.56
C SER A 20 -6.17 -0.11 0.42
N ASN A 21 -6.68 -0.30 -0.80
CA ASN A 21 -5.81 -0.24 -1.97
C ASN A 21 -5.17 1.14 -2.09
N ALA A 22 -5.88 2.19 -1.72
CA ALA A 22 -5.32 3.53 -1.76
C ALA A 22 -4.17 3.69 -0.77
N ALA A 23 -4.31 3.15 0.45
CA ALA A 23 -3.25 3.21 1.43
C ALA A 23 -2.03 2.44 0.96
N CYS A 24 -2.24 1.27 0.40
CA CYS A 24 -1.15 0.47 -0.14
C CYS A 24 -0.44 1.22 -1.26
N SER A 25 -1.20 1.82 -2.17
CA SER A 25 -0.62 2.60 -3.27
C SER A 25 0.20 3.77 -2.74
N GLY A 26 -0.28 4.40 -1.66
CA GLY A 26 0.45 5.50 -1.03
C GLY A 26 1.79 5.05 -0.46
N TYR A 27 1.82 3.92 0.21
CA TYR A 27 3.07 3.37 0.73
C TYR A 27 4.05 3.05 -0.41
N VAL A 28 3.55 2.45 -1.48
CA VAL A 28 4.39 2.13 -2.63
C VAL A 28 4.93 3.40 -3.27
N LEU A 29 4.09 4.42 -3.42
CA LEU A 29 4.52 5.70 -3.95
C LEU A 29 5.67 6.28 -3.14
N LEU A 30 5.51 6.30 -1.81
CA LEU A 30 6.52 6.85 -0.93
C LEU A 30 7.82 6.04 -0.98
N ALA A 31 7.69 4.72 -1.02
CA ALA A 31 8.87 3.85 -1.12
C ALA A 31 9.62 4.10 -2.43
N CYS A 32 8.89 4.25 -3.53
CA CYS A 32 9.51 4.52 -4.82
C CYS A 32 10.22 5.87 -4.81
N LYS A 33 9.62 6.88 -4.18
CA LYS A 33 10.28 8.19 -4.06
C LYS A 33 11.56 8.08 -3.26
N ASN A 34 11.54 7.31 -2.19
CA ASN A 34 12.73 7.12 -1.36
C ASN A 34 13.85 6.44 -2.14
N LEU A 35 13.50 5.60 -3.11
CA LEU A 35 14.48 4.93 -3.95
C LEU A 35 14.96 5.80 -5.11
N GLY A 36 14.37 6.98 -5.27
CA GLY A 36 14.78 7.90 -6.32
C GLY A 36 14.19 7.58 -7.69
N TYR A 37 13.09 6.84 -7.72
CA TYR A 37 12.45 6.52 -9.00
C TYR A 37 11.84 7.76 -9.62
N THR A 38 11.85 7.82 -10.94
CA THR A 38 11.25 8.94 -11.67
C THR A 38 9.73 8.84 -11.60
N ARG A 39 9.08 9.95 -11.95
CA ARG A 39 7.62 9.97 -12.00
C ARG A 39 7.07 8.90 -12.95
N ALA A 40 7.71 8.73 -14.10
CA ALA A 40 7.28 7.73 -15.05
C ALA A 40 7.40 6.32 -14.49
N GLU A 41 8.50 6.05 -13.79
CA GLU A 41 8.71 4.75 -13.17
C GLU A 41 7.68 4.48 -12.08
N ILE A 42 7.40 5.50 -11.28
CA ILE A 42 6.40 5.38 -10.21
C ILE A 42 5.03 5.10 -10.81
N LYS A 43 4.69 5.81 -11.89
CA LYS A 43 3.40 5.59 -12.53
C LYS A 43 3.27 4.15 -13.02
N ARG A 44 4.30 3.62 -13.64
CA ARG A 44 4.28 2.24 -14.12
C ARG A 44 4.12 1.26 -12.95
N MET A 45 4.80 1.53 -11.86
CA MET A 45 4.68 0.68 -10.67
C MET A 45 3.25 0.71 -10.14
N LEU A 46 2.67 1.90 -10.03
CA LEU A 46 1.32 2.02 -9.50
C LEU A 46 0.28 1.39 -10.43
N ASP A 47 0.48 1.53 -11.74
CA ASP A 47 -0.42 0.89 -12.70
C ASP A 47 -0.36 -0.63 -12.56
N ALA A 48 0.84 -1.19 -12.40
CA ALA A 48 1.02 -2.62 -12.22
C ALA A 48 0.42 -3.07 -10.88
N LEU A 49 0.59 -2.25 -9.83
CA LEU A 49 0.04 -2.57 -8.53
C LEU A 49 -1.49 -2.63 -8.57
N ASN A 50 -2.11 -1.66 -9.24
CA ASN A 50 -3.56 -1.66 -9.36
C ASN A 50 -4.07 -2.86 -10.15
N ALA A 51 -3.33 -3.26 -11.17
CA ALA A 51 -3.69 -4.47 -11.91
C ALA A 51 -3.60 -5.70 -11.01
N ALA A 52 -2.59 -5.75 -10.15
CA ALA A 52 -2.45 -6.87 -9.22
C ALA A 52 -3.61 -6.92 -8.23
N PHE A 53 -4.06 -5.75 -7.75
CA PHE A 53 -5.23 -5.72 -6.87
C PHE A 53 -6.45 -6.36 -7.51
N SER A 54 -6.61 -6.16 -8.82
CA SER A 54 -7.76 -6.71 -9.55
C SER A 54 -7.61 -8.19 -9.84
N ASN A 55 -6.39 -8.68 -9.95
CA ASN A 55 -6.13 -10.03 -10.42
C ASN A 55 -5.87 -11.04 -9.31
N TYR A 56 -5.55 -10.57 -8.11
CA TYR A 56 -5.18 -11.47 -7.01
C TYR A 56 -5.95 -11.11 -5.75
N THR A 57 -6.30 -12.13 -4.98
CA THR A 57 -6.92 -11.92 -3.68
C THR A 57 -5.86 -11.57 -2.64
N LEU A 58 -6.31 -11.10 -1.49
CA LEU A 58 -5.38 -10.81 -0.39
C LEU A 58 -4.62 -12.06 0.02
N GLN A 59 -5.31 -13.19 0.08
CA GLN A 59 -4.67 -14.45 0.46
C GLN A 59 -3.62 -14.88 -0.54
N GLU A 60 -3.92 -14.71 -1.82
CA GLU A 60 -2.96 -15.05 -2.86
C GLU A 60 -1.72 -14.18 -2.79
N ALA A 61 -1.93 -12.87 -2.57
CA ALA A 61 -0.81 -11.95 -2.48
C ALA A 61 0.05 -12.26 -1.25
N GLU A 62 -0.57 -12.52 -0.12
CA GLU A 62 0.14 -12.87 1.10
C GLU A 62 0.94 -14.15 0.92
N LYS A 63 0.32 -15.15 0.32
CA LYS A 63 1.00 -16.42 0.08
C LYS A 63 2.25 -16.22 -0.77
N ARG A 64 2.13 -15.45 -1.85
CA ARG A 64 3.27 -15.18 -2.72
C ARG A 64 4.40 -14.49 -1.99
N TYR A 65 4.04 -13.52 -1.15
CA TYR A 65 5.04 -12.81 -0.37
C TYR A 65 5.78 -13.76 0.57
N LEU A 66 5.04 -14.59 1.29
CA LEU A 66 5.64 -15.52 2.24
C LEU A 66 6.52 -16.56 1.53
N GLU A 67 6.12 -17.00 0.37
CA GLU A 67 6.93 -17.92 -0.42
C GLU A 67 8.23 -17.29 -0.89
N THR A 68 8.19 -16.00 -1.15
CA THR A 68 9.37 -15.28 -1.63
C THR A 68 10.43 -15.12 -0.55
N LEU A 69 10.02 -15.14 0.72
CA LEU A 69 10.93 -14.95 1.82
C LEU A 69 11.79 -16.16 2.14
N VAL A 70 11.50 -17.31 1.59
CA VAL A 70 12.23 -18.53 1.89
C VAL A 70 13.23 -18.90 0.80
#